data_bcb30a724ef225934dadd68e172af5b3
#
_entry.id   bcb30a724ef225934dadd68e172af5b3
#
_cell.length_a   1.000
_cell.length_b   1.000
_cell.length_c   1.000
_cell.angle_alpha   90.00
_cell.angle_beta   90.00
_cell.angle_gamma   90.00
#
_symmetry.space_group_name_H-M   'P 1'
#
loop_
_entity.id
_entity.type
_entity.pdbx_description
1 polymer ?
#
loop_
_entity_poly.entity_id
_entity_poly.type
_entity_poly.pdbx_seq_one_letter_code
_entity_poly.pdbx_strand_id
1 'polypeptide(L)' 'MTTTGMRLVEIADLLGLIKQRAHQIAEEPGFPTPVERDGRGRLWERRQVKAWAKRWRGEKPWR' A
#
# COMPACT_ATOMS: atom_id res chain seq x y z
N MET A 1 -19.18 -6.03 -8.43
CA MET A 1 -18.84 -5.58 -7.90
C MET A 1 -17.72 -4.94 -7.82
N THR A 2 -17.54 -4.08 -7.53
CA THR A 2 -16.45 -3.43 -7.53
C THR A 2 -15.53 -3.83 -6.53
N THR A 3 -14.31 -3.89 -6.80
CA THR A 3 -13.43 -4.32 -5.80
C THR A 3 -12.86 -3.10 -5.17
N THR A 4 -12.48 -3.20 -3.94
CA THR A 4 -11.85 -2.12 -3.22
C THR A 4 -10.35 -2.28 -3.23
N GLY A 5 -9.83 -3.09 -4.12
CA GLY A 5 -8.39 -3.34 -4.16
C GLY A 5 -7.59 -2.14 -4.60
N MET A 6 -6.37 -2.06 -4.10
CA MET A 6 -5.41 -1.05 -4.49
C MET A 6 -4.23 -1.73 -5.12
N ARG A 7 -3.71 -1.13 -6.16
CA ARG A 7 -2.48 -1.62 -6.79
C ARG A 7 -1.30 -0.86 -6.24
N LEU A 8 -0.12 -1.37 -6.52
CA LEU A 8 1.10 -0.76 -6.00
C LEU A 8 1.23 0.70 -6.42
N VAL A 9 0.88 1.01 -7.65
CA VAL A 9 0.98 2.38 -8.13
C VAL A 9 0.06 3.30 -7.34
N GLU A 10 -1.09 2.79 -6.92
CA GLU A 10 -2.01 3.58 -6.12
C GLU A 10 -1.49 3.77 -4.71
N ILE A 11 -0.81 2.75 -4.20
CA ILE A 11 -0.20 2.84 -2.88
C ILE A 11 0.90 3.89 -2.90
N ALA A 12 1.71 3.90 -3.94
CA ALA A 12 2.75 4.89 -4.08
C ALA A 12 2.16 6.29 -4.08
N ASP A 13 1.07 6.46 -4.80
CA ASP A 13 0.39 7.73 -4.89
C ASP A 13 -0.16 8.16 -3.53
N LEU A 14 -0.75 7.22 -2.82
CA LEU A 14 -1.30 7.50 -1.51
C LEU A 14 -0.22 7.94 -0.53
N LEU A 15 0.92 7.30 -0.58
CA LEU A 15 2.02 7.58 0.33
C LEU A 15 2.90 8.73 -0.14
N GLY A 16 2.69 9.20 -1.36
CA GLY A 16 3.52 10.27 -1.90
C GLY A 16 4.93 9.81 -2.23
N LEU A 17 5.05 8.55 -2.66
CA LEU A 17 6.35 7.97 -2.96
C LEU A 17 6.44 7.57 -4.42
N ILE A 18 7.66 7.41 -4.90
CA ILE A 18 7.85 6.84 -6.22
C ILE A 18 7.54 5.35 -6.14
N LYS A 19 7.22 4.77 -7.26
CA LYS A 19 6.79 3.38 -7.31
C LYS A 19 7.82 2.42 -6.73
N GLN A 20 9.08 2.67 -7.02
CA GLN A 20 10.14 1.80 -6.54
C GLN A 20 10.18 1.79 -5.00
N ARG A 21 10.03 2.95 -4.41
CA ARG A 21 10.04 3.05 -2.96
C ARG A 21 8.82 2.36 -2.36
N ALA A 22 7.67 2.54 -3.00
CA ALA A 22 6.46 1.88 -2.53
C ALA A 22 6.61 0.37 -2.59
N HIS A 23 7.30 -0.13 -3.61
CA HIS A 23 7.53 -1.55 -3.75
C HIS A 23 8.33 -2.08 -2.56
N GLN A 24 9.35 -1.35 -2.15
CA GLN A 24 10.17 -1.74 -1.02
C GLN A 24 9.37 -1.76 0.27
N ILE A 25 8.53 -0.77 0.46
CA ILE A 25 7.71 -0.69 1.66
C ILE A 25 6.69 -1.82 1.70
N ALA A 26 6.14 -2.16 0.55
CA ALA A 26 5.16 -3.23 0.48
C ALA A 26 5.76 -4.59 0.81
N GLU A 27 7.09 -4.70 0.76
CA GLU A 27 7.75 -5.94 1.11
C GLU A 27 8.05 -6.03 2.60
N GLU A 28 7.86 -4.97 3.34
CA GLU A 28 8.16 -4.97 4.75
C GLU A 28 7.16 -5.79 5.54
N PRO A 29 7.61 -6.45 6.61
CA PRO A 29 6.74 -7.33 7.38
C PRO A 29 5.53 -6.66 7.97
N GLY A 30 5.61 -5.39 8.28
CA GLY A 30 4.47 -4.70 8.89
C GLY A 30 3.41 -4.25 7.91
N PHE A 31 3.69 -4.35 6.62
CA PHE A 31 2.74 -3.91 5.62
C PHE A 31 1.64 -4.96 5.43
N PRO A 32 0.40 -4.55 5.16
CA PRO A 32 -0.67 -5.52 4.93
C PRO A 32 -0.34 -6.45 3.77
N THR A 33 -0.80 -7.69 3.87
CA THR A 33 -0.57 -8.63 2.79
C THR A 33 -1.61 -8.42 1.70
N PRO A 34 -1.24 -8.70 0.45
CA PRO A 34 -2.21 -8.57 -0.63
C PRO A 34 -3.33 -9.58 -0.44
N VAL A 35 -4.53 -9.14 -0.75
CA VAL A 35 -5.70 -10.00 -0.60
C VAL A 35 -6.02 -10.75 -1.87
N GLU A 36 -5.47 -10.31 -2.99
CA GLU A 36 -5.77 -10.92 -4.25
C GLU A 36 -4.65 -10.69 -5.24
N ARG A 37 -4.59 -11.50 -6.25
CA ARG A 37 -3.60 -11.37 -7.30
C ARG A 37 -4.27 -11.64 -8.64
N ASP A 38 -3.99 -10.82 -9.61
CA ASP A 38 -4.52 -11.05 -10.94
C ASP A 38 -3.40 -10.95 -11.96
N GLY A 39 -3.72 -10.88 -13.23
CA GLY A 39 -2.72 -10.85 -14.28
C GLY A 39 -1.84 -9.62 -14.24
N ARG A 40 -2.25 -8.59 -13.54
CA ARG A 40 -1.48 -7.38 -13.43
C ARG A 40 -0.66 -7.28 -12.17
N GLY A 41 -0.80 -8.24 -11.27
CA GLY A 41 -0.04 -8.24 -10.05
C GLY A 41 -0.90 -8.35 -8.83
N ARG A 42 -0.41 -7.81 -7.74
CA ARG A 42 -1.08 -7.93 -6.44
C ARG A 42 -2.08 -6.81 -6.21
N LEU A 43 -3.10 -7.14 -5.43
CA LEU A 43 -4.09 -6.18 -5.01
C LEU A 43 -4.18 -6.19 -3.51
N TRP A 44 -4.17 -5.02 -2.89
CA TRP A 44 -4.29 -4.89 -1.45
C TRP A 44 -5.66 -4.36 -1.10
N GLU A 45 -6.10 -4.65 0.11
CA GLU A 45 -7.36 -4.11 0.61
C GLU A 45 -7.17 -2.62 0.91
N ARG A 46 -7.96 -1.80 0.27
CA ARG A 46 -7.81 -0.33 0.41
C ARG A 46 -7.89 0.11 1.87
N ARG A 47 -8.83 -0.45 2.59
CA ARG A 47 -9.02 -0.06 3.99
C ARG A 47 -7.81 -0.38 4.83
N GLN A 48 -7.23 -1.54 4.60
CA GLN A 48 -6.05 -1.95 5.35
C GLN A 48 -4.85 -1.07 5.02
N VAL A 49 -4.70 -0.74 3.76
CA VAL A 49 -3.58 0.10 3.35
C VAL A 49 -3.72 1.48 3.95
N LYS A 50 -4.93 2.04 3.93
CA LYS A 50 -5.13 3.36 4.48
C LYS A 50 -4.90 3.39 5.98
N ALA A 51 -5.32 2.36 6.68
CA ALA A 51 -5.09 2.27 8.12
C ALA A 51 -3.61 2.17 8.42
N TRP A 52 -2.90 1.38 7.63
CA TRP A 52 -1.47 1.25 7.80
C TRP A 52 -0.77 2.57 7.52
N ALA A 53 -1.18 3.26 6.47
CA ALA A 53 -0.55 4.51 6.08
C ALA A 53 -0.72 5.57 7.16
N LYS A 54 -1.87 5.55 7.80
CA LYS A 54 -2.14 6.50 8.86
C LYS A 54 -1.19 6.31 10.03
N ARG A 55 -0.97 5.06 10.41
CA ARG A 55 -0.04 4.75 11.49
C ARG A 55 1.40 5.03 11.08
N TRP A 56 1.73 4.70 9.83
CA TRP A 56 3.05 4.90 9.31
C TRP A 56 3.43 6.37 9.37
N ARG A 57 2.52 7.24 8.97
CA ARG A 57 2.78 8.67 9.01
C ARG A 57 2.90 9.18 10.43
N GLY A 58 2.14 8.60 11.33
CA GLY A 58 2.20 9.00 12.71
C GLY A 58 3.51 8.61 13.37
N GLU A 59 4.07 7.50 12.92
CA GLU A 59 5.32 7.03 13.49
C GLU A 59 6.53 7.69 12.89
N LYS A 60 6.36 8.33 11.76
CA LYS A 60 7.47 8.94 11.06
C LYS A 60 7.26 10.42 10.91
N PRO A 61 7.52 11.14 11.95
CA PRO A 61 7.28 12.58 11.93
C PRO A 61 8.36 13.34 11.22
N TRP A 62 9.01 12.74 10.29
CA TRP A 62 10.14 13.38 9.67
C TRP A 62 9.76 14.39 8.63
N ARG A 63 8.64 14.50 8.34
CA ARG A 63 8.30 15.34 7.43
C ARG A 63 8.22 16.39 7.65
#